data_c65eb2633a9175a39cb793527703fa5a
#
_entry.id   c65eb2633a9175a39cb793527703fa5a
#
_cell.length_a   1.000
_cell.length_b   1.000
_cell.length_c   1.000
_cell.angle_alpha   90.00
_cell.angle_beta   90.00
_cell.angle_gamma   90.00
#
_symmetry.space_group_name_H-M   'P 1'
#
loop_
_entity.id
_entity.type
_entity.pdbx_description
1 polymer ?
#
loop_
_entity_poly.entity_id
_entity_poly.type
_entity_poly.pdbx_seq_one_letter_code
_entity_poly.pdbx_strand_id
1 'polypeptide(L)'
;MIACGAGRSVVYSSSVSVAKNVAQIRERTATAAHRAQRRPEEIALMAVTKTFPPERIREAYDAGLRLFGENRVQEFAGKAGALTDLRDADWHMIGHLQSNKAAKAAQLFAAVDSVDSIRLAQKINACAEQLGKKLGVLIEINVGGEEAKTGIAPESSALDEILRAAPGLEHLVFRGLMTIPPFTEDPHDARPYFRRLREVRDQIAAKRLPAIQMDVLSMGMSHDFEVAIEEGSTCVRLGTAIFGERAIA
;
A
#
# COMPACT_ATOMS: atom_id res chain seq x y z
N MET A 1 5.03 -29.93 -35.08
CA MET A 1 4.77 -28.50 -35.22
C MET A 1 3.99 -28.05 -33.99
N ILE A 2 4.69 -27.46 -33.01
CA ILE A 2 4.07 -26.93 -31.78
C ILE A 2 4.10 -25.43 -31.94
N ALA A 3 2.93 -24.79 -32.06
CA ALA A 3 2.79 -23.36 -32.20
C ALA A 3 3.15 -22.69 -30.86
N CYS A 4 4.24 -21.91 -30.89
CA CYS A 4 4.66 -21.04 -29.79
C CYS A 4 3.66 -19.88 -29.72
N GLY A 5 2.92 -19.79 -28.63
CA GLY A 5 1.96 -18.72 -28.37
C GLY A 5 2.72 -17.38 -28.25
N ALA A 6 2.41 -16.45 -29.16
CA ALA A 6 2.93 -15.10 -29.13
C ALA A 6 2.44 -14.38 -27.87
N GLY A 7 3.37 -14.12 -26.94
CA GLY A 7 3.13 -13.24 -25.81
C GLY A 7 2.79 -11.84 -26.31
N ARG A 8 1.63 -11.31 -25.93
CA ARG A 8 1.25 -9.92 -26.22
C ARG A 8 2.25 -9.00 -25.55
N SER A 9 3.06 -8.31 -26.32
CA SER A 9 3.95 -7.26 -25.82
C SER A 9 3.09 -6.02 -25.51
N VAL A 10 3.02 -5.67 -24.22
CA VAL A 10 2.41 -4.41 -23.78
C VAL A 10 3.34 -3.28 -24.20
N VAL A 11 2.91 -2.47 -25.15
CA VAL A 11 3.66 -1.26 -25.57
C VAL A 11 3.33 -0.17 -24.56
N TYR A 12 4.27 0.15 -23.69
CA TYR A 12 4.18 1.34 -22.83
C TYR A 12 4.45 2.57 -23.68
N SER A 13 3.61 3.61 -23.55
CA SER A 13 3.88 4.90 -24.20
C SER A 13 5.22 5.44 -23.70
N SER A 14 6.21 5.46 -24.58
CA SER A 14 7.57 5.93 -24.29
C SER A 14 7.66 7.46 -24.05
N SER A 15 6.54 8.18 -24.08
CA SER A 15 6.50 9.64 -23.96
C SER A 15 6.38 10.15 -22.50
N VAL A 16 6.12 9.28 -21.52
CA VAL A 16 5.90 9.69 -20.15
C VAL A 16 7.16 9.57 -19.32
N SER A 17 7.77 10.70 -18.97
CA SER A 17 8.94 10.74 -18.09
C SER A 17 8.53 10.51 -16.64
N VAL A 18 8.91 9.37 -16.06
CA VAL A 18 8.68 9.05 -14.66
C VAL A 18 9.29 10.11 -13.74
N ALA A 19 10.50 10.59 -14.03
CA ALA A 19 11.17 11.62 -13.24
C ALA A 19 10.38 12.94 -13.21
N LYS A 20 9.83 13.36 -14.35
CA LYS A 20 8.97 14.55 -14.44
C LYS A 20 7.70 14.39 -13.64
N ASN A 21 7.05 13.22 -13.73
CA ASN A 21 5.83 12.94 -12.98
C ASN A 21 6.10 12.93 -11.47
N VAL A 22 7.20 12.30 -11.03
CA VAL A 22 7.58 12.29 -9.61
C VAL A 22 7.81 13.70 -9.09
N ALA A 23 8.47 14.58 -9.86
CA ALA A 23 8.66 15.98 -9.49
C ALA A 23 7.32 16.71 -9.32
N GLN A 24 6.41 16.57 -10.29
CA GLN A 24 5.06 17.15 -10.21
C GLN A 24 4.25 16.62 -9.02
N ILE A 25 4.34 15.32 -8.74
CA ILE A 25 3.68 14.70 -7.58
C ILE A 25 4.22 15.29 -6.28
N ARG A 26 5.54 15.50 -6.16
CA ARG A 26 6.13 16.11 -4.97
C ARG A 26 5.62 17.54 -4.76
N GLU A 27 5.51 18.34 -5.81
CA GLU A 27 4.95 19.70 -5.74
C GLU A 27 3.47 19.69 -5.29
N ARG A 28 2.66 18.81 -5.88
CA ARG A 28 1.24 18.64 -5.50
C ARG A 28 1.09 18.16 -4.06
N THR A 29 1.93 17.20 -3.64
CA THR A 29 1.97 16.71 -2.26
C THR A 29 2.32 17.83 -1.29
N ALA A 30 3.34 18.63 -1.60
CA ALA A 30 3.73 19.76 -0.77
C ALA A 30 2.60 20.80 -0.67
N THR A 31 1.94 21.10 -1.78
CA THR A 31 0.79 22.03 -1.81
C THR A 31 -0.36 21.52 -0.94
N ALA A 32 -0.74 20.25 -1.04
CA ALA A 32 -1.80 19.64 -0.23
C ALA A 32 -1.42 19.60 1.27
N ALA A 33 -0.17 19.25 1.58
CA ALA A 33 0.34 19.25 2.94
C ALA A 33 0.27 20.64 3.57
N HIS A 34 0.71 21.70 2.87
CA HIS A 34 0.65 23.07 3.35
C HIS A 34 -0.79 23.54 3.59
N ARG A 35 -1.76 23.18 2.73
CA ARG A 35 -3.18 23.47 2.97
C ARG A 35 -3.69 22.86 4.28
N ALA A 36 -3.17 21.69 4.62
CA ALA A 36 -3.50 20.97 5.86
C ALA A 36 -2.61 21.38 7.06
N GLN A 37 -1.76 22.39 6.92
CA GLN A 37 -0.80 22.82 7.95
C GLN A 37 0.15 21.71 8.39
N ARG A 38 0.54 20.83 7.44
CA ARG A 38 1.45 19.70 7.62
C ARG A 38 2.74 19.89 6.86
N ARG A 39 3.79 19.22 7.28
CA ARG A 39 5.06 19.19 6.55
C ARG A 39 5.00 18.13 5.45
N PRO A 40 5.49 18.43 4.23
CA PRO A 40 5.50 17.45 3.12
C PRO A 40 6.25 16.16 3.43
N GLU A 41 7.27 16.22 4.29
CA GLU A 41 8.12 15.10 4.69
C GLU A 41 7.36 14.06 5.54
N GLU A 42 6.19 14.42 6.07
CA GLU A 42 5.31 13.50 6.79
C GLU A 42 4.55 12.53 5.86
N ILE A 43 4.60 12.78 4.55
CA ILE A 43 3.84 12.02 3.57
C ILE A 43 4.78 11.17 2.72
N ALA A 44 4.72 9.85 2.90
CA ALA A 44 5.42 8.90 2.07
C ALA A 44 4.73 8.73 0.71
N LEU A 45 5.51 8.73 -0.36
CA LEU A 45 5.05 8.45 -1.71
C LEU A 45 5.35 7.00 -2.05
N MET A 46 4.33 6.15 -2.12
CA MET A 46 4.45 4.76 -2.53
C MET A 46 4.19 4.62 -4.04
N ALA A 47 5.20 4.14 -4.77
CA ALA A 47 5.04 3.79 -6.18
C ALA A 47 4.34 2.43 -6.32
N VAL A 48 3.15 2.40 -6.90
CA VAL A 48 2.40 1.14 -7.15
C VAL A 48 2.87 0.54 -8.47
N THR A 49 3.65 -0.52 -8.37
CA THR A 49 4.42 -1.11 -9.48
C THR A 49 3.79 -2.34 -10.11
N LYS A 50 2.55 -2.68 -9.69
CA LYS A 50 1.79 -3.78 -10.32
C LYS A 50 1.74 -3.61 -11.85
N THR A 51 1.96 -4.70 -12.57
CA THR A 51 1.96 -4.78 -14.04
C THR A 51 3.08 -4.02 -14.77
N PHE A 52 3.91 -3.26 -14.08
CA PHE A 52 5.04 -2.58 -14.69
C PHE A 52 6.30 -3.48 -14.69
N PRO A 53 7.10 -3.43 -15.77
CA PRO A 53 8.34 -4.18 -15.86
C PRO A 53 9.46 -3.54 -15.03
N PRO A 54 10.54 -4.30 -14.72
CA PRO A 54 11.65 -3.83 -13.89
C PRO A 54 12.27 -2.51 -14.36
N GLU A 55 12.33 -2.25 -15.66
CA GLU A 55 12.93 -1.03 -16.24
C GLU A 55 12.15 0.22 -15.79
N ARG A 56 10.82 0.16 -15.81
CA ARG A 56 9.96 1.29 -15.35
C ARG A 56 10.07 1.50 -13.85
N ILE A 57 10.25 0.43 -13.10
CA ILE A 57 10.45 0.49 -11.64
C ILE A 57 11.79 1.18 -11.32
N ARG A 58 12.84 0.87 -12.09
CA ARG A 58 14.15 1.55 -11.97
C ARG A 58 14.05 3.04 -12.22
N GLU A 59 13.30 3.48 -13.23
CA GLU A 59 13.08 4.91 -13.46
C GLU A 59 12.48 5.61 -12.23
N ALA A 60 11.54 4.96 -11.52
CA ALA A 60 10.96 5.52 -10.30
C ALA A 60 11.97 5.54 -9.14
N TYR A 61 12.79 4.49 -9.03
CA TYR A 61 13.88 4.43 -8.05
C TYR A 61 14.94 5.51 -8.31
N ASP A 62 15.35 5.72 -9.56
CA ASP A 62 16.32 6.75 -9.99
C ASP A 62 15.75 8.17 -9.79
N ALA A 63 14.43 8.32 -9.87
CA ALA A 63 13.74 9.57 -9.50
C ALA A 63 13.64 9.77 -7.96
N GLY A 64 14.27 8.90 -7.16
CA GLY A 64 14.40 9.01 -5.71
C GLY A 64 13.24 8.43 -4.92
N LEU A 65 12.37 7.60 -5.51
CA LEU A 65 11.39 6.82 -4.74
C LEU A 65 12.05 5.57 -4.15
N ARG A 66 11.64 5.21 -2.94
CA ARG A 66 12.17 4.05 -2.21
C ARG A 66 11.09 3.11 -1.73
N LEU A 67 9.85 3.57 -1.62
CA LEU A 67 8.70 2.79 -1.18
C LEU A 67 7.89 2.33 -2.39
N PHE A 68 7.72 1.02 -2.50
CA PHE A 68 7.07 0.36 -3.64
C PHE A 68 5.96 -0.58 -3.18
N GLY A 69 4.82 -0.55 -3.90
CA GLY A 69 3.66 -1.36 -3.56
C GLY A 69 3.29 -2.34 -4.68
N GLU A 70 3.07 -3.59 -4.31
CA GLU A 70 2.69 -4.67 -5.21
C GLU A 70 1.35 -5.31 -4.82
N ASN A 71 0.56 -5.65 -5.83
CA ASN A 71 -0.77 -6.23 -5.58
C ASN A 71 -0.78 -7.76 -5.56
N ARG A 72 0.24 -8.43 -6.14
CA ARG A 72 0.26 -9.89 -6.31
C ARG A 72 1.64 -10.46 -6.03
N VAL A 73 1.70 -11.38 -5.07
CA VAL A 73 2.94 -12.06 -4.67
C VAL A 73 3.64 -12.74 -5.85
N GLN A 74 2.88 -13.44 -6.71
CA GLN A 74 3.45 -14.18 -7.84
C GLN A 74 4.02 -13.25 -8.90
N GLU A 75 3.37 -12.12 -9.16
CA GLU A 75 3.85 -11.13 -10.11
C GLU A 75 5.18 -10.55 -9.65
N PHE A 76 5.25 -10.13 -8.39
CA PHE A 76 6.49 -9.60 -7.82
C PHE A 76 7.60 -10.66 -7.79
N ALA A 77 7.29 -11.91 -7.42
CA ALA A 77 8.26 -12.99 -7.43
C ALA A 77 8.94 -13.19 -8.80
N GLY A 78 8.18 -12.96 -9.89
CA GLY A 78 8.71 -13.06 -11.25
C GLY A 78 9.69 -11.95 -11.64
N LYS A 79 9.62 -10.79 -10.99
CA LYS A 79 10.48 -9.63 -11.31
C LYS A 79 11.48 -9.25 -10.21
N ALA A 80 11.31 -9.77 -9.00
CA ALA A 80 12.17 -9.44 -7.85
C ALA A 80 13.66 -9.72 -8.12
N GLY A 81 13.97 -10.81 -8.83
CA GLY A 81 15.35 -11.14 -9.20
C GLY A 81 16.06 -10.09 -10.06
N ALA A 82 15.30 -9.36 -10.90
CA ALA A 82 15.83 -8.26 -11.70
C ALA A 82 15.98 -6.94 -10.94
N LEU A 83 15.56 -6.88 -9.66
CA LEU A 83 15.53 -5.66 -8.83
C LEU A 83 16.38 -5.77 -7.56
N THR A 84 17.22 -6.81 -7.46
CA THR A 84 18.03 -7.11 -6.26
C THR A 84 19.11 -6.08 -5.95
N ASP A 85 19.51 -5.29 -6.92
CA ASP A 85 20.45 -4.19 -6.80
C ASP A 85 19.83 -2.91 -6.19
N LEU A 86 18.51 -2.80 -6.15
CA LEU A 86 17.79 -1.70 -5.49
C LEU A 86 17.74 -1.93 -3.97
N ARG A 87 18.90 -1.86 -3.31
CA ARG A 87 19.11 -2.36 -1.94
C ARG A 87 18.31 -1.62 -0.86
N ASP A 88 17.99 -0.35 -1.08
CA ASP A 88 17.24 0.51 -0.17
C ASP A 88 15.77 0.69 -0.62
N ALA A 89 15.32 -0.14 -1.57
CA ALA A 89 13.92 -0.22 -1.94
C ALA A 89 13.13 -1.00 -0.90
N ASP A 90 12.06 -0.38 -0.38
CA ASP A 90 11.13 -0.99 0.57
C ASP A 90 9.88 -1.49 -0.17
N TRP A 91 9.64 -2.80 -0.09
CA TRP A 91 8.62 -3.48 -0.86
C TRP A 91 7.45 -3.87 0.04
N HIS A 92 6.26 -3.35 -0.25
CA HIS A 92 5.03 -3.64 0.48
C HIS A 92 4.04 -4.45 -0.35
N MET A 93 3.42 -5.44 0.25
CA MET A 93 2.26 -6.13 -0.30
C MET A 93 1.01 -5.33 0.05
N ILE A 94 0.37 -4.72 -0.96
CA ILE A 94 -0.77 -3.82 -0.76
C ILE A 94 -2.09 -4.35 -1.33
N GLY A 95 -2.08 -5.47 -2.05
CA GLY A 95 -3.29 -6.13 -2.53
C GLY A 95 -3.72 -7.24 -1.59
N HIS A 96 -4.96 -7.74 -1.78
CA HIS A 96 -5.50 -8.84 -0.97
C HIS A 96 -4.56 -10.05 -0.94
N LEU A 97 -4.15 -10.46 0.25
CA LEU A 97 -3.22 -11.57 0.48
C LEU A 97 -3.96 -12.83 0.91
N GLN A 98 -4.00 -13.81 0.03
CA GLN A 98 -4.49 -15.14 0.39
C GLN A 98 -3.54 -15.82 1.40
N SER A 99 -4.09 -16.47 2.43
CA SER A 99 -3.30 -17.10 3.50
C SER A 99 -2.29 -18.15 3.00
N ASN A 100 -2.57 -18.85 1.89
CA ASN A 100 -1.64 -19.81 1.28
C ASN A 100 -0.43 -19.15 0.61
N LYS A 101 -0.42 -17.83 0.44
CA LYS A 101 0.69 -17.04 -0.10
C LYS A 101 1.52 -16.33 0.97
N ALA A 102 1.10 -16.41 2.25
CA ALA A 102 1.75 -15.71 3.37
C ALA A 102 3.24 -16.02 3.50
N ALA A 103 3.65 -17.29 3.31
CA ALA A 103 5.06 -17.67 3.39
C ALA A 103 5.91 -16.98 2.31
N LYS A 104 5.42 -16.95 1.07
CA LYS A 104 6.12 -16.27 -0.03
C LYS A 104 6.10 -14.75 0.13
N ALA A 105 4.98 -14.19 0.63
CA ALA A 105 4.89 -12.77 0.95
C ALA A 105 5.91 -12.40 2.04
N ALA A 106 5.99 -13.17 3.12
CA ALA A 106 6.95 -12.96 4.19
C ALA A 106 8.43 -12.99 3.72
N GLN A 107 8.75 -13.77 2.69
CA GLN A 107 10.10 -13.78 2.09
C GLN A 107 10.41 -12.51 1.28
N LEU A 108 9.43 -12.01 0.50
CA LEU A 108 9.65 -11.01 -0.52
C LEU A 108 9.41 -9.58 -0.06
N PHE A 109 8.55 -9.37 0.94
CA PHE A 109 8.11 -8.04 1.36
C PHE A 109 8.62 -7.68 2.75
N ALA A 110 8.80 -6.40 2.99
CA ALA A 110 9.09 -5.82 4.29
C ALA A 110 7.81 -5.56 5.09
N ALA A 111 6.68 -5.36 4.38
CA ALA A 111 5.39 -5.12 5.02
C ALA A 111 4.22 -5.72 4.21
N VAL A 112 3.10 -5.95 4.91
CA VAL A 112 1.80 -6.31 4.34
C VAL A 112 0.77 -5.29 4.80
N ASP A 113 0.30 -4.46 3.87
CA ASP A 113 -0.60 -3.34 4.18
C ASP A 113 -2.09 -3.71 4.06
N SER A 114 -2.40 -5.00 3.82
CA SER A 114 -3.74 -5.51 3.54
C SER A 114 -4.15 -6.63 4.49
N VAL A 115 -3.86 -6.47 5.79
CA VAL A 115 -4.30 -7.45 6.80
C VAL A 115 -5.77 -7.22 7.14
N ASP A 116 -6.61 -8.18 6.76
CA ASP A 116 -8.08 -8.11 6.85
C ASP A 116 -8.71 -9.17 7.79
N SER A 117 -7.89 -9.94 8.48
CA SER A 117 -8.37 -10.96 9.42
C SER A 117 -7.29 -11.41 10.40
N ILE A 118 -7.72 -11.84 11.59
CA ILE A 118 -6.81 -12.44 12.57
C ILE A 118 -6.13 -13.69 12.03
N ARG A 119 -6.84 -14.51 11.26
CA ARG A 119 -6.29 -15.71 10.63
C ARG A 119 -5.11 -15.37 9.71
N LEU A 120 -5.23 -14.30 8.91
CA LEU A 120 -4.13 -13.84 8.05
C LEU A 120 -2.97 -13.31 8.88
N ALA A 121 -3.24 -12.48 9.90
CA ALA A 121 -2.22 -11.95 10.80
C ALA A 121 -1.41 -13.07 11.48
N GLN A 122 -2.09 -14.07 12.05
CA GLN A 122 -1.45 -15.25 12.67
C GLN A 122 -0.59 -16.02 11.67
N LYS A 123 -1.08 -16.20 10.43
CA LYS A 123 -0.33 -16.91 9.39
C LYS A 123 0.93 -16.17 8.97
N ILE A 124 0.85 -14.83 8.81
CA ILE A 124 2.01 -13.99 8.49
C ILE A 124 3.01 -14.02 9.65
N ASN A 125 2.52 -13.91 10.89
CA ASN A 125 3.37 -13.97 12.09
C ASN A 125 4.20 -15.26 12.15
N ALA A 126 3.56 -16.42 11.99
CA ALA A 126 4.25 -17.71 11.98
C ALA A 126 5.27 -17.83 10.83
N CYS A 127 4.97 -17.27 9.66
CA CYS A 127 5.91 -17.25 8.54
C CYS A 127 7.11 -16.31 8.80
N ALA A 128 6.87 -15.15 9.42
CA ALA A 128 7.92 -14.21 9.79
C ALA A 128 8.85 -14.78 10.88
N GLU A 129 8.28 -15.48 11.87
CA GLU A 129 9.00 -16.23 12.90
C GLU A 129 9.97 -17.24 12.29
N GLN A 130 9.50 -18.08 11.36
CA GLN A 130 10.33 -19.06 10.65
C GLN A 130 11.51 -18.43 9.90
N LEU A 131 11.37 -17.17 9.49
CA LEU A 131 12.41 -16.39 8.81
C LEU A 131 13.29 -15.56 9.77
N GLY A 132 13.00 -15.60 11.07
CA GLY A 132 13.73 -14.82 12.08
C GLY A 132 13.61 -13.31 11.89
N LYS A 133 12.51 -12.81 11.31
CA LYS A 133 12.33 -11.38 11.02
C LYS A 133 11.03 -10.81 11.59
N LYS A 134 10.91 -9.49 11.58
CA LYS A 134 9.66 -8.77 11.82
C LYS A 134 9.13 -8.19 10.53
N LEU A 135 7.81 -8.18 10.37
CA LEU A 135 7.11 -7.59 9.24
C LEU A 135 6.23 -6.43 9.71
N GLY A 136 6.32 -5.30 9.00
CA GLY A 136 5.34 -4.23 9.15
C GLY A 136 3.97 -4.69 8.66
N VAL A 137 2.90 -4.31 9.37
CA VAL A 137 1.53 -4.58 8.93
C VAL A 137 0.64 -3.37 9.11
N LEU A 138 -0.26 -3.16 8.14
CA LEU A 138 -1.41 -2.27 8.29
C LEU A 138 -2.68 -3.11 8.28
N ILE A 139 -3.66 -2.69 9.09
CA ILE A 139 -4.99 -3.30 9.07
C ILE A 139 -5.80 -2.63 7.97
N GLU A 140 -6.33 -3.41 7.04
CA GLU A 140 -7.19 -2.90 5.97
C GLU A 140 -8.61 -2.69 6.50
N ILE A 141 -9.09 -1.45 6.42
CA ILE A 141 -10.42 -1.05 6.88
C ILE A 141 -11.34 -0.76 5.69
N ASN A 142 -12.49 -1.41 5.65
CA ASN A 142 -13.54 -1.16 4.68
C ASN A 142 -14.42 0.00 5.15
N VAL A 143 -14.04 1.22 4.83
CA VAL A 143 -14.77 2.44 5.21
C VAL A 143 -16.00 2.70 4.34
N GLY A 144 -16.11 2.04 3.17
CA GLY A 144 -17.22 2.22 2.24
C GLY A 144 -18.43 1.34 2.54
N GLY A 145 -18.27 0.31 3.38
CA GLY A 145 -19.34 -0.64 3.71
C GLY A 145 -19.78 -1.54 2.55
N GLU A 146 -18.99 -1.61 1.45
CA GLU A 146 -19.29 -2.48 0.31
C GLU A 146 -18.90 -3.92 0.66
N GLU A 147 -19.88 -4.84 0.73
CA GLU A 147 -19.65 -6.25 1.09
C GLU A 147 -18.71 -6.98 0.11
N ALA A 148 -18.64 -6.55 -1.14
CA ALA A 148 -17.79 -7.14 -2.16
C ALA A 148 -16.30 -6.74 -2.06
N LYS A 149 -15.96 -5.76 -1.20
CA LYS A 149 -14.58 -5.29 -1.00
C LYS A 149 -13.91 -5.96 0.18
N THR A 150 -12.58 -6.11 0.09
CA THR A 150 -11.73 -6.55 1.19
C THR A 150 -11.69 -5.52 2.32
N GLY A 151 -11.18 -5.92 3.46
CA GLY A 151 -11.02 -5.07 4.63
C GLY A 151 -12.06 -5.33 5.72
N ILE A 152 -11.71 -4.96 6.91
CA ILE A 152 -12.52 -5.13 8.13
C ILE A 152 -13.43 -3.92 8.29
N ALA A 153 -14.70 -4.14 8.62
CA ALA A 153 -15.60 -3.04 8.94
C ALA A 153 -15.10 -2.29 10.20
N PRO A 154 -15.17 -0.94 10.20
CA PRO A 154 -14.92 -0.16 11.40
C PRO A 154 -15.80 -0.66 12.56
N GLU A 155 -15.29 -0.60 13.78
CA GLU A 155 -16.07 -0.95 15.00
C GLU A 155 -16.63 -2.39 14.99
N SER A 156 -15.98 -3.32 14.28
CA SER A 156 -16.39 -4.72 14.22
C SER A 156 -15.66 -5.58 15.25
N SER A 157 -16.26 -6.71 15.62
CA SER A 157 -15.61 -7.73 16.46
C SER A 157 -14.31 -8.26 15.84
N ALA A 158 -14.21 -8.30 14.50
CA ALA A 158 -13.02 -8.72 13.80
C ALA A 158 -11.85 -7.76 13.99
N LEU A 159 -12.09 -6.45 14.03
CA LEU A 159 -11.08 -5.45 14.36
C LEU A 159 -10.61 -5.62 15.81
N ASP A 160 -11.55 -5.73 16.75
CA ASP A 160 -11.24 -5.93 18.17
C ASP A 160 -10.47 -7.25 18.42
N GLU A 161 -10.71 -8.28 17.63
CA GLU A 161 -9.99 -9.55 17.70
C GLU A 161 -8.52 -9.38 17.33
N ILE A 162 -8.21 -8.67 16.23
CA ILE A 162 -6.83 -8.36 15.83
C ILE A 162 -6.14 -7.52 16.90
N LEU A 163 -6.81 -6.45 17.37
CA LEU A 163 -6.22 -5.56 18.37
C LEU A 163 -5.89 -6.28 19.69
N ARG A 164 -6.75 -7.19 20.12
CA ARG A 164 -6.49 -8.02 21.32
C ARG A 164 -5.38 -9.03 21.12
N ALA A 165 -5.24 -9.59 19.93
CA ALA A 165 -4.22 -10.60 19.63
C ALA A 165 -2.84 -9.99 19.35
N ALA A 166 -2.74 -8.71 18.99
CA ALA A 166 -1.51 -8.05 18.56
C ALA A 166 -0.31 -8.24 19.52
N PRO A 167 -0.46 -8.19 20.86
CA PRO A 167 0.67 -8.41 21.76
C PRO A 167 1.31 -9.81 21.66
N GLY A 168 0.54 -10.82 21.25
CA GLY A 168 1.02 -12.19 21.03
C GLY A 168 1.58 -12.44 19.63
N LEU A 169 1.51 -11.47 18.73
CA LEU A 169 2.03 -11.57 17.36
C LEU A 169 3.39 -10.88 17.26
N GLU A 170 4.38 -11.39 17.98
CA GLU A 170 5.68 -10.73 18.24
C GLU A 170 6.52 -10.48 16.99
N HIS A 171 6.24 -11.20 15.89
CA HIS A 171 6.92 -11.04 14.60
C HIS A 171 6.19 -10.07 13.66
N LEU A 172 5.11 -9.42 14.13
CA LEU A 172 4.42 -8.34 13.42
C LEU A 172 4.60 -7.01 14.14
N VAL A 173 4.73 -5.94 13.36
CA VAL A 173 4.72 -4.57 13.85
C VAL A 173 3.47 -3.89 13.29
N PHE A 174 2.44 -3.73 14.09
CA PHE A 174 1.19 -3.06 13.71
C PHE A 174 1.43 -1.55 13.66
N ARG A 175 1.56 -0.99 12.45
CA ARG A 175 1.96 0.40 12.23
C ARG A 175 0.81 1.36 11.96
N GLY A 176 -0.37 0.84 11.62
CA GLY A 176 -1.49 1.72 11.30
C GLY A 176 -2.57 1.04 10.48
N LEU A 177 -3.29 1.86 9.71
CA LEU A 177 -4.43 1.46 8.93
C LEU A 177 -4.26 1.75 7.43
N MET A 178 -4.93 0.97 6.60
CA MET A 178 -5.04 1.17 5.17
C MET A 178 -6.50 1.12 4.73
N THR A 179 -6.87 1.87 3.70
CA THR A 179 -8.16 1.72 3.03
C THR A 179 -8.08 1.97 1.54
N ILE A 180 -9.01 1.36 0.79
CA ILE A 180 -9.31 1.66 -0.60
C ILE A 180 -10.80 2.07 -0.64
N PRO A 181 -11.11 3.37 -0.65
CA PRO A 181 -12.49 3.84 -0.66
C PRO A 181 -13.21 3.45 -1.97
N PRO A 182 -14.55 3.59 -2.03
CA PRO A 182 -15.27 3.60 -3.28
C PRO A 182 -14.68 4.64 -4.25
N PHE A 183 -14.66 4.29 -5.54
CA PHE A 183 -14.29 5.27 -6.56
C PHE A 183 -15.36 6.37 -6.65
N THR A 184 -14.95 7.61 -6.73
CA THR A 184 -15.80 8.78 -6.93
C THR A 184 -15.32 9.56 -8.15
N GLU A 185 -16.23 10.17 -8.91
CA GLU A 185 -15.83 11.01 -10.06
C GLU A 185 -15.13 12.28 -9.59
N ASP A 186 -15.71 12.96 -8.58
CA ASP A 186 -15.06 14.08 -7.90
C ASP A 186 -14.16 13.53 -6.76
N PRO A 187 -12.83 13.81 -6.75
CA PRO A 187 -11.95 13.43 -5.65
C PRO A 187 -12.42 13.90 -4.27
N HIS A 188 -13.13 15.02 -4.21
CA HIS A 188 -13.63 15.58 -2.94
C HIS A 188 -14.72 14.70 -2.30
N ASP A 189 -15.44 13.91 -3.08
CA ASP A 189 -16.45 12.97 -2.58
C ASP A 189 -15.83 11.79 -1.83
N ALA A 190 -14.51 11.55 -1.98
CA ALA A 190 -13.78 10.57 -1.19
C ALA A 190 -13.44 11.05 0.23
N ARG A 191 -13.57 12.37 0.51
CA ARG A 191 -13.21 12.98 1.80
C ARG A 191 -13.87 12.34 3.02
N PRO A 192 -15.18 12.03 3.03
CA PRO A 192 -15.81 11.37 4.18
C PRO A 192 -15.17 10.01 4.55
N TYR A 193 -14.73 9.23 3.54
CA TYR A 193 -14.09 7.94 3.74
C TYR A 193 -12.70 8.10 4.38
N PHE A 194 -11.91 9.08 3.93
CA PHE A 194 -10.60 9.36 4.50
C PHE A 194 -10.71 9.87 5.94
N ARG A 195 -11.66 10.76 6.19
CA ARG A 195 -11.97 11.23 7.55
C ARG A 195 -12.36 10.08 8.45
N ARG A 196 -13.21 9.16 7.97
CA ARG A 196 -13.62 7.99 8.74
C ARG A 196 -12.44 7.11 9.12
N LEU A 197 -11.50 6.85 8.19
CA LEU A 197 -10.30 6.07 8.50
C LEU A 197 -9.45 6.77 9.57
N ARG A 198 -9.28 8.09 9.48
CA ARG A 198 -8.56 8.87 10.50
C ARG A 198 -9.22 8.74 11.87
N GLU A 199 -10.53 8.88 11.94
CA GLU A 199 -11.29 8.72 13.20
C GLU A 199 -11.08 7.34 13.83
N VAL A 200 -11.13 6.28 13.04
CA VAL A 200 -10.84 4.91 13.52
C VAL A 200 -9.42 4.81 14.05
N ARG A 201 -8.43 5.35 13.33
CA ARG A 201 -7.03 5.40 13.78
C ARG A 201 -6.91 6.13 15.12
N ASP A 202 -7.54 7.29 15.26
CA ASP A 202 -7.46 8.11 16.46
C ASP A 202 -8.10 7.42 17.66
N GLN A 203 -9.23 6.74 17.46
CA GLN A 203 -9.88 5.92 18.48
C GLN A 203 -8.99 4.75 18.95
N ILE A 204 -8.29 4.08 18.02
CA ILE A 204 -7.36 2.99 18.38
C ILE A 204 -6.16 3.56 19.12
N ALA A 205 -5.56 4.65 18.62
CA ALA A 205 -4.40 5.31 19.22
C ALA A 205 -4.69 5.78 20.66
N ALA A 206 -5.90 6.30 20.91
CA ALA A 206 -6.33 6.74 22.25
C ALA A 206 -6.37 5.59 23.26
N LYS A 207 -6.59 4.35 22.84
CA LYS A 207 -6.57 3.16 23.69
C LYS A 207 -5.17 2.81 24.21
N ARG A 208 -4.10 3.34 23.62
CA ARG A 208 -2.68 3.10 23.95
C ARG A 208 -2.35 1.61 24.14
N LEU A 209 -2.83 0.78 23.20
CA LEU A 209 -2.68 -0.67 23.27
C LEU A 209 -1.20 -1.07 23.08
N PRO A 210 -0.70 -2.05 23.88
CA PRO A 210 0.66 -2.57 23.68
C PRO A 210 0.82 -3.18 22.28
N ALA A 211 2.03 -3.06 21.69
CA ALA A 211 2.40 -3.59 20.38
C ALA A 211 1.65 -2.98 19.18
N ILE A 212 0.85 -1.94 19.39
CA ILE A 212 0.12 -1.24 18.32
C ILE A 212 0.61 0.19 18.21
N GLN A 213 1.18 0.50 17.04
CA GLN A 213 1.49 1.85 16.59
C GLN A 213 0.37 2.29 15.63
N MET A 214 0.07 3.58 15.59
CA MET A 214 -0.94 4.14 14.69
C MET A 214 -0.36 5.33 13.91
N ASP A 215 0.91 5.21 13.49
CA ASP A 215 1.67 6.27 12.83
C ASP A 215 1.34 6.36 11.34
N VAL A 216 0.86 5.26 10.74
CA VAL A 216 0.62 5.17 9.31
C VAL A 216 -0.88 5.18 9.00
N LEU A 217 -1.28 6.13 8.15
CA LEU A 217 -2.55 6.12 7.43
C LEU A 217 -2.25 6.00 5.93
N SER A 218 -2.37 4.78 5.40
CA SER A 218 -2.21 4.51 3.98
C SER A 218 -3.54 4.67 3.27
N MET A 219 -3.77 5.84 2.69
CA MET A 219 -4.98 6.20 1.95
C MET A 219 -4.68 7.26 0.89
N GLY A 220 -5.50 7.29 -0.17
CA GLY A 220 -5.31 8.15 -1.33
C GLY A 220 -4.50 7.48 -2.44
N MET A 221 -5.01 7.63 -3.65
CA MET A 221 -4.45 7.11 -4.91
C MET A 221 -4.26 8.24 -5.92
N SER A 222 -3.86 7.91 -7.16
CA SER A 222 -3.52 8.90 -8.20
C SER A 222 -4.60 9.96 -8.45
N HIS A 223 -5.86 9.65 -8.18
CA HIS A 223 -7.01 10.52 -8.42
C HIS A 223 -7.33 11.46 -7.23
N ASP A 224 -7.16 10.97 -5.99
CA ASP A 224 -7.70 11.57 -4.76
C ASP A 224 -6.65 11.82 -3.65
N PHE A 225 -5.35 11.63 -3.96
CA PHE A 225 -4.29 11.68 -2.95
C PHE A 225 -4.17 13.05 -2.25
N GLU A 226 -4.47 14.14 -2.93
CA GLU A 226 -4.41 15.48 -2.32
C GLU A 226 -5.46 15.63 -1.22
N VAL A 227 -6.70 15.17 -1.50
CA VAL A 227 -7.79 15.14 -0.52
C VAL A 227 -7.45 14.20 0.64
N ALA A 228 -6.83 13.05 0.35
CA ALA A 228 -6.36 12.14 1.40
C ALA A 228 -5.30 12.78 2.30
N ILE A 229 -4.35 13.56 1.73
CA ILE A 229 -3.34 14.30 2.49
C ILE A 229 -4.00 15.34 3.40
N GLU A 230 -4.96 16.09 2.89
CA GLU A 230 -5.73 17.06 3.67
C GLU A 230 -6.49 16.41 4.84
N GLU A 231 -6.94 15.16 4.68
CA GLU A 231 -7.60 14.38 5.73
C GLU A 231 -6.62 13.56 6.60
N GLY A 232 -5.31 13.75 6.45
CA GLY A 232 -4.31 13.19 7.36
C GLY A 232 -3.57 11.94 6.86
N SER A 233 -3.66 11.59 5.57
CA SER A 233 -2.83 10.51 4.99
C SER A 233 -1.36 10.73 5.29
N THR A 234 -0.66 9.67 5.67
CA THR A 234 0.81 9.66 5.83
C THR A 234 1.51 8.82 4.75
N CYS A 235 0.72 8.09 3.94
CA CYS A 235 1.23 7.31 2.82
C CYS A 235 0.21 7.32 1.68
N VAL A 236 0.58 7.86 0.53
CA VAL A 236 -0.25 7.85 -0.69
C VAL A 236 0.29 6.84 -1.70
N ARG A 237 -0.61 6.10 -2.38
CA ARG A 237 -0.28 4.99 -3.29
C ARG A 237 -0.52 5.39 -4.74
N LEU A 238 0.55 5.63 -5.47
CA LEU A 238 0.51 6.27 -6.78
C LEU A 238 0.97 5.32 -7.88
N GLY A 239 0.08 4.97 -8.80
CA GLY A 239 0.37 4.16 -9.99
C GLY A 239 0.38 5.00 -11.25
N THR A 240 -0.80 5.30 -11.78
CA THR A 240 -0.99 6.05 -13.04
C THR A 240 -0.38 7.45 -13.00
N ALA A 241 -0.40 8.10 -11.85
CA ALA A 241 0.25 9.41 -11.71
C ALA A 241 1.77 9.35 -11.92
N ILE A 242 2.44 8.24 -11.55
CA ILE A 242 3.89 8.06 -11.73
C ILE A 242 4.20 7.52 -13.13
N PHE A 243 3.54 6.41 -13.51
CA PHE A 243 3.93 5.61 -14.67
C PHE A 243 3.15 5.93 -15.94
N GLY A 244 2.10 6.75 -15.84
CA GLY A 244 1.15 7.02 -16.92
C GLY A 244 0.05 5.94 -17.03
N GLU A 245 -0.91 6.21 -17.92
CA GLU A 245 -1.96 5.24 -18.22
C GLU A 245 -1.40 4.02 -18.96
N ARG A 246 -2.03 2.88 -18.77
CA ARG A 246 -1.67 1.65 -19.48
C ARG A 246 -2.23 1.73 -20.90
N ALA A 247 -1.39 1.48 -21.90
CA ALA A 247 -1.92 1.17 -23.22
C ALA A 247 -2.63 -0.18 -23.15
N ILE A 248 -3.94 -0.17 -23.31
CA ILE A 248 -4.73 -1.39 -23.49
C ILE A 248 -4.48 -1.81 -24.94
N ALA A 249 -3.72 -2.92 -25.14
CA ALA A 249 -3.53 -3.55 -26.43
C ALA A 249 -4.63 -4.61 -26.68
#